data_a2a8e2152c4f23121337977fcb0698c9
#
_entry.id   a2a8e2152c4f23121337977fcb0698c9
#
_cell.length_a   1.000
_cell.length_b   1.000
_cell.length_c   1.000
_cell.angle_alpha   90.00
_cell.angle_beta   90.00
_cell.angle_gamma   90.00
#
_symmetry.space_group_name_H-M   'P 1'
#
loop_
_entity.id
_entity.type
_entity.pdbx_description
1 polymer ?
#
loop_
_entity_poly.entity_id
_entity_poly.type
_entity_poly.pdbx_seq_one_letter_code
_entity_poly.pdbx_strand_id
1 'polypeptide(L)'
;DAYKQLQGAYPVIFLSFKDAHQTNWADMYRSLCFTLKEEFLRHIELLSSKAINEYDKKYIQNLINDVADSTDYQFALGKLSSLLATHYNQKVIIIIDEYDTPIQQGHLYHYYNEVVVFMRNLFSSALKDNENLEFGILTGILRIAKESLFSGLNNLVVNTILDDKYSEYFGFTVNDISNMVAYYGKAEKFSEIKEWYDGYLFG
;
A
#
# COMPACT_ATOMS: atom_id res chain seq x y z
N ASP A 1 22.80 7.13 12.45
CA ASP A 1 21.89 6.35 11.61
C ASP A 1 20.92 7.32 10.92
N ALA A 2 21.18 7.63 9.63
CA ALA A 2 20.46 8.68 8.89
C ALA A 2 18.95 8.43 8.82
N TYR A 3 18.53 7.17 8.82
CA TYR A 3 17.12 6.80 8.73
C TYR A 3 16.33 7.03 10.04
N LYS A 4 16.98 7.07 11.19
CA LYS A 4 16.30 7.37 12.47
C LYS A 4 15.72 8.77 12.53
N GLN A 5 16.28 9.72 11.78
CA GLN A 5 15.74 11.09 11.70
C GLN A 5 14.41 11.18 10.96
N LEU A 6 14.10 10.19 10.11
CA LEU A 6 12.84 10.12 9.36
C LEU A 6 11.72 9.42 10.16
N GLN A 7 12.07 8.74 11.25
CA GLN A 7 11.08 8.02 12.07
C GLN A 7 10.10 9.01 12.72
N GLY A 8 8.82 8.89 12.41
CA GLY A 8 7.77 9.78 12.92
C GLY A 8 7.75 11.17 12.29
N ALA A 9 8.52 11.42 11.22
CA ALA A 9 8.57 12.71 10.56
C ALA A 9 7.36 12.99 9.64
N TYR A 10 6.67 11.96 9.19
CA TYR A 10 5.56 12.06 8.26
C TYR A 10 4.33 11.31 8.77
N PRO A 11 3.11 11.81 8.54
CA PRO A 11 1.91 11.01 8.66
C PRO A 11 1.91 9.92 7.56
N VAL A 12 1.49 8.70 7.92
CA VAL A 12 1.54 7.54 7.02
C VAL A 12 0.15 6.94 6.87
N ILE A 13 -0.31 6.82 5.64
CA ILE A 13 -1.48 6.02 5.27
C ILE A 13 -0.98 4.64 4.84
N PHE A 14 -1.52 3.59 5.46
CA PHE A 14 -1.15 2.21 5.14
C PHE A 14 -2.38 1.37 4.83
N LEU A 15 -2.47 0.90 3.60
CA LEU A 15 -3.51 -0.05 3.17
C LEU A 15 -2.86 -1.38 2.81
N SER A 16 -3.45 -2.48 3.24
CA SER A 16 -3.11 -3.82 2.73
C SER A 16 -4.38 -4.51 2.22
N PHE A 17 -4.31 -5.01 0.99
CA PHE A 17 -5.39 -5.76 0.36
C PHE A 17 -5.19 -7.28 0.45
N LYS A 18 -4.29 -7.76 1.32
CA LYS A 18 -3.96 -9.17 1.48
C LYS A 18 -5.17 -10.08 1.73
N ASP A 19 -6.21 -9.57 2.38
CA ASP A 19 -7.41 -10.31 2.74
C ASP A 19 -8.58 -10.10 1.75
N ALA A 20 -8.34 -9.41 0.63
CA ALA A 20 -9.34 -9.11 -0.39
C ALA A 20 -9.56 -10.29 -1.35
N HIS A 21 -9.98 -11.44 -0.82
CA HIS A 21 -10.22 -12.69 -1.55
C HIS A 21 -11.71 -12.98 -1.68
N GLN A 22 -12.40 -12.20 -2.54
CA GLN A 22 -13.86 -12.31 -2.68
C GLN A 22 -14.26 -12.88 -4.05
N THR A 23 -15.35 -13.63 -4.10
CA THR A 23 -15.81 -14.35 -5.30
C THR A 23 -16.82 -13.57 -6.13
N ASN A 24 -17.25 -12.39 -5.70
CA ASN A 24 -18.15 -11.50 -6.42
C ASN A 24 -17.88 -10.03 -6.09
N TRP A 25 -18.35 -9.14 -6.95
CA TRP A 25 -18.11 -7.72 -6.81
C TRP A 25 -18.75 -7.11 -5.55
N ALA A 26 -19.96 -7.52 -5.17
CA ALA A 26 -20.63 -6.93 -4.02
C ALA A 26 -19.86 -7.18 -2.71
N ASP A 27 -19.31 -8.37 -2.55
CA ASP A 27 -18.47 -8.71 -1.39
C ASP A 27 -17.09 -8.06 -1.47
N MET A 28 -16.50 -8.00 -2.67
CA MET A 28 -15.24 -7.29 -2.89
C MET A 28 -15.38 -5.81 -2.55
N TYR A 29 -16.42 -5.14 -3.04
CA TYR A 29 -16.69 -3.75 -2.76
C TYR A 29 -16.80 -3.49 -1.23
N ARG A 30 -17.55 -4.33 -0.52
CA ARG A 30 -17.65 -4.25 0.95
C ARG A 30 -16.30 -4.43 1.65
N SER A 31 -15.48 -5.37 1.17
CA SER A 31 -14.14 -5.60 1.71
C SER A 31 -13.23 -4.37 1.49
N LEU A 32 -13.27 -3.76 0.31
CA LEU A 32 -12.52 -2.53 0.02
C LEU A 32 -12.98 -1.35 0.89
N CYS A 33 -14.29 -1.16 1.03
CA CYS A 33 -14.87 -0.14 1.91
C CYS A 33 -14.44 -0.37 3.37
N PHE A 34 -14.46 -1.60 3.85
CA PHE A 34 -14.00 -1.96 5.18
C PHE A 34 -12.52 -1.61 5.40
N THR A 35 -11.64 -1.96 4.46
CA THR A 35 -10.21 -1.62 4.52
C THR A 35 -9.99 -0.10 4.63
N LEU A 36 -10.72 0.68 3.85
CA LEU A 36 -10.66 2.14 3.91
C LEU A 36 -11.20 2.68 5.25
N LYS A 37 -12.31 2.16 5.73
CA LYS A 37 -12.88 2.52 7.04
C LYS A 37 -11.88 2.28 8.18
N GLU A 38 -11.23 1.12 8.21
CA GLU A 38 -10.22 0.80 9.23
C GLU A 38 -9.05 1.80 9.20
N GLU A 39 -8.64 2.24 8.01
CA GLU A 39 -7.59 3.25 7.90
C GLU A 39 -8.07 4.63 8.40
N PHE A 40 -9.31 5.03 8.15
CA PHE A 40 -9.89 6.25 8.74
C PHE A 40 -10.00 6.14 10.27
N LEU A 41 -10.35 4.97 10.80
CA LEU A 41 -10.39 4.72 12.25
C LEU A 41 -9.00 4.82 12.88
N ARG A 42 -7.96 4.42 12.17
CA ARG A 42 -6.57 4.59 12.61
C ARG A 42 -6.16 6.05 12.79
N HIS A 43 -6.86 6.96 12.12
CA HIS A 43 -6.67 8.40 12.17
C HIS A 43 -7.87 9.14 12.81
N ILE A 44 -8.49 8.51 13.80
CA ILE A 44 -9.70 9.03 14.46
C ILE A 44 -9.48 10.40 15.13
N GLU A 45 -8.24 10.74 15.46
CA GLU A 45 -7.85 12.04 16.02
C GLU A 45 -8.22 13.22 15.11
N LEU A 46 -8.38 12.99 13.80
CA LEU A 46 -8.81 14.01 12.85
C LEU A 46 -10.17 14.63 13.22
N LEU A 47 -11.06 13.87 13.87
CA LEU A 47 -12.36 14.37 14.35
C LEU A 47 -12.21 15.44 15.44
N SER A 48 -11.14 15.40 16.21
CA SER A 48 -10.82 16.38 17.25
C SER A 48 -9.93 17.52 16.77
N SER A 49 -9.50 17.49 15.51
CA SER A 49 -8.61 18.49 14.92
C SER A 49 -9.29 19.85 14.81
N LYS A 50 -8.58 20.90 15.24
CA LYS A 50 -9.00 22.30 15.04
C LYS A 50 -8.70 22.82 13.63
N ALA A 51 -7.80 22.16 12.91
CA ALA A 51 -7.43 22.51 11.55
C ALA A 51 -8.43 21.99 10.50
N ILE A 52 -9.28 21.03 10.88
CA ILE A 52 -10.26 20.39 10.01
C ILE A 52 -11.64 20.98 10.26
N ASN A 53 -12.31 21.41 9.18
CA ASN A 53 -13.64 21.98 9.24
C ASN A 53 -14.73 20.92 9.50
N GLU A 54 -15.93 21.36 9.91
CA GLU A 54 -17.02 20.45 10.28
C GLU A 54 -17.58 19.64 9.10
N TYR A 55 -17.47 20.14 7.87
CA TYR A 55 -17.88 19.40 6.67
C TYR A 55 -16.96 18.17 6.48
N ASP A 56 -15.67 18.34 6.64
CA ASP A 56 -14.69 17.28 6.51
C ASP A 56 -14.77 16.27 7.67
N LYS A 57 -15.05 16.72 8.88
CA LYS A 57 -15.34 15.81 10.01
C LYS A 57 -16.58 14.97 9.75
N LYS A 58 -17.63 15.57 9.17
CA LYS A 58 -18.82 14.81 8.77
C LYS A 58 -18.52 13.77 7.70
N TYR A 59 -17.65 14.09 6.73
CA TYR A 59 -17.20 13.13 5.73
C TYR A 59 -16.50 11.91 6.40
N ILE A 60 -15.57 12.14 7.34
CA ILE A 60 -14.93 11.08 8.11
C ILE A 60 -15.98 10.23 8.85
N GLN A 61 -16.94 10.89 9.54
CA GLN A 61 -18.00 10.19 10.26
C GLN A 61 -18.88 9.33 9.34
N ASN A 62 -19.18 9.82 8.14
CA ASN A 62 -19.97 9.05 7.17
C ASN A 62 -19.24 7.77 6.73
N LEU A 63 -17.94 7.84 6.46
CA LEU A 63 -17.12 6.66 6.13
C LEU A 63 -17.06 5.67 7.29
N ILE A 64 -16.81 6.13 8.50
CA ILE A 64 -16.70 5.26 9.68
C ILE A 64 -18.04 4.58 10.01
N ASN A 65 -19.15 5.27 9.79
CA ASN A 65 -20.51 4.77 10.10
C ASN A 65 -21.18 4.02 8.93
N ASP A 66 -20.45 3.74 7.85
CA ASP A 66 -20.96 3.02 6.66
C ASP A 66 -22.16 3.71 5.98
N VAL A 67 -22.23 5.05 6.03
CA VAL A 67 -23.26 5.87 5.37
C VAL A 67 -22.72 6.70 4.20
N ALA A 68 -21.45 6.56 3.89
CA ALA A 68 -20.81 7.16 2.73
C ALA A 68 -21.26 6.46 1.43
N ASP A 69 -21.30 7.20 0.33
CA ASP A 69 -21.65 6.63 -0.96
C ASP A 69 -20.43 6.02 -1.69
N SER A 70 -20.69 5.39 -2.83
CA SER A 70 -19.64 4.75 -3.63
C SER A 70 -18.58 5.74 -4.12
N THR A 71 -18.96 6.99 -4.38
CA THR A 71 -18.04 8.04 -4.84
C THR A 71 -17.13 8.45 -3.70
N ASP A 72 -17.67 8.59 -2.49
CA ASP A 72 -16.86 8.90 -1.31
C ASP A 72 -15.73 7.89 -1.09
N TYR A 73 -16.03 6.60 -1.21
CA TYR A 73 -15.02 5.55 -1.07
C TYR A 73 -13.98 5.56 -2.21
N GLN A 74 -14.38 5.85 -3.44
CA GLN A 74 -13.45 5.92 -4.58
C GLN A 74 -12.43 7.06 -4.45
N PHE A 75 -12.76 8.13 -3.75
CA PHE A 75 -11.88 9.28 -3.53
C PHE A 75 -11.34 9.36 -2.09
N ALA A 76 -11.65 8.39 -1.25
CA ALA A 76 -11.34 8.40 0.18
C ALA A 76 -9.83 8.54 0.48
N LEU A 77 -8.98 7.88 -0.30
CA LEU A 77 -7.54 7.89 -0.07
C LEU A 77 -6.91 9.27 -0.32
N GLY A 78 -7.30 9.92 -1.41
CA GLY A 78 -6.88 11.31 -1.69
C GLY A 78 -7.40 12.29 -0.64
N LYS A 79 -8.65 12.10 -0.21
CA LYS A 79 -9.25 12.93 0.85
C LYS A 79 -8.54 12.75 2.19
N LEU A 80 -8.24 11.52 2.59
CA LEU A 80 -7.48 11.24 3.82
C LEU A 80 -6.09 11.87 3.77
N SER A 81 -5.40 11.78 2.63
CA SER A 81 -4.11 12.43 2.42
C SER A 81 -4.18 13.94 2.67
N SER A 82 -5.18 14.63 2.12
CA SER A 82 -5.41 16.05 2.34
C SER A 82 -5.71 16.39 3.80
N LEU A 83 -6.54 15.61 4.47
CA LEU A 83 -6.92 15.81 5.87
C LEU A 83 -5.72 15.65 6.81
N LEU A 84 -4.90 14.63 6.60
CA LEU A 84 -3.68 14.40 7.37
C LEU A 84 -2.67 15.52 7.15
N ALA A 85 -2.47 15.92 5.88
CA ALA A 85 -1.56 17.01 5.56
C ALA A 85 -2.00 18.32 6.23
N THR A 86 -3.31 18.60 6.25
CA THR A 86 -3.87 19.78 6.94
C THR A 86 -3.69 19.70 8.46
N HIS A 87 -3.93 18.52 9.04
CA HIS A 87 -3.83 18.33 10.49
C HIS A 87 -2.41 18.46 11.01
N TYR A 88 -1.46 17.77 10.34
CA TYR A 88 -0.06 17.74 10.77
C TYR A 88 0.80 18.86 10.15
N ASN A 89 0.25 19.65 9.23
CA ASN A 89 1.00 20.61 8.41
C ASN A 89 2.25 19.99 7.77
N GLN A 90 2.11 18.76 7.28
CA GLN A 90 3.19 17.93 6.74
C GLN A 90 2.64 17.04 5.63
N LYS A 91 3.40 16.84 4.55
CA LYS A 91 3.05 15.90 3.49
C LYS A 91 2.95 14.47 4.01
N VAL A 92 2.23 13.64 3.28
CA VAL A 92 1.84 12.28 3.68
C VAL A 92 2.63 11.25 2.88
N ILE A 93 3.01 10.16 3.52
CA ILE A 93 3.49 8.95 2.85
C ILE A 93 2.32 7.98 2.71
N ILE A 94 2.15 7.42 1.51
CA ILE A 94 1.11 6.42 1.22
C ILE A 94 1.79 5.09 0.90
N ILE A 95 1.45 4.05 1.64
CA ILE A 95 1.94 2.68 1.44
C ILE A 95 0.74 1.79 1.16
N ILE A 96 0.76 1.09 0.02
CA ILE A 96 -0.29 0.18 -0.40
C ILE A 96 0.34 -1.18 -0.66
N ASP A 97 -0.03 -2.15 0.16
CA ASP A 97 0.47 -3.51 0.08
C ASP A 97 -0.53 -4.42 -0.62
N GLU A 98 -0.02 -5.34 -1.46
CA GLU A 98 -0.81 -6.28 -2.26
C GLU A 98 -1.91 -5.61 -3.11
N TYR A 99 -1.55 -4.50 -3.78
CA TYR A 99 -2.48 -3.71 -4.59
C TYR A 99 -3.17 -4.50 -5.71
N ASP A 100 -2.56 -5.59 -6.14
CA ASP A 100 -3.00 -6.44 -7.25
C ASP A 100 -3.98 -7.55 -6.82
N THR A 101 -4.06 -7.89 -5.53
CA THR A 101 -4.94 -8.96 -5.02
C THR A 101 -6.41 -8.76 -5.41
N PRO A 102 -7.07 -7.60 -5.21
CA PRO A 102 -8.46 -7.41 -5.63
C PRO A 102 -8.65 -7.58 -7.15
N ILE A 103 -7.65 -7.17 -7.94
CA ILE A 103 -7.70 -7.20 -9.40
C ILE A 103 -7.56 -8.64 -9.91
N GLN A 104 -6.67 -9.43 -9.28
CA GLN A 104 -6.55 -10.87 -9.56
C GLN A 104 -7.86 -11.61 -9.30
N GLN A 105 -8.51 -11.33 -8.16
CA GLN A 105 -9.81 -11.90 -7.82
C GLN A 105 -10.89 -11.47 -8.83
N GLY A 106 -10.88 -10.20 -9.23
CA GLY A 106 -11.79 -9.68 -10.26
C GLY A 106 -11.63 -10.41 -11.59
N HIS A 107 -10.40 -10.73 -11.99
CA HIS A 107 -10.14 -11.52 -13.20
C HIS A 107 -10.60 -12.97 -13.03
N LEU A 108 -10.31 -13.61 -11.91
CA LEU A 108 -10.65 -14.99 -11.64
C LEU A 108 -12.18 -15.22 -11.57
N TYR A 109 -12.92 -14.28 -10.99
CA TYR A 109 -14.36 -14.39 -10.73
C TYR A 109 -15.22 -13.45 -11.58
N HIS A 110 -14.68 -12.93 -12.70
CA HIS A 110 -15.40 -12.21 -13.76
C HIS A 110 -16.04 -10.87 -13.33
N TYR A 111 -15.46 -10.15 -12.37
CA TYR A 111 -15.82 -8.75 -12.03
C TYR A 111 -14.64 -7.76 -12.19
N TYR A 112 -13.74 -8.08 -13.14
CA TYR A 112 -12.53 -7.31 -13.40
C TYR A 112 -12.79 -5.82 -13.70
N ASN A 113 -13.81 -5.53 -14.50
CA ASN A 113 -14.10 -4.16 -14.91
C ASN A 113 -14.50 -3.29 -13.72
N GLU A 114 -15.34 -3.80 -12.82
CA GLU A 114 -15.82 -3.10 -11.65
C GLU A 114 -14.67 -2.78 -10.68
N VAL A 115 -13.85 -3.77 -10.37
CA VAL A 115 -12.73 -3.59 -9.44
C VAL A 115 -11.67 -2.67 -10.02
N VAL A 116 -11.35 -2.74 -11.32
CA VAL A 116 -10.37 -1.86 -11.96
C VAL A 116 -10.83 -0.41 -11.95
N VAL A 117 -12.12 -0.15 -12.22
CA VAL A 117 -12.66 1.21 -12.16
C VAL A 117 -12.53 1.78 -10.74
N PHE A 118 -12.92 1.02 -9.73
CA PHE A 118 -12.81 1.44 -8.33
C PHE A 118 -11.35 1.73 -7.93
N MET A 119 -10.45 0.76 -8.15
CA MET A 119 -9.04 0.89 -7.77
C MET A 119 -8.32 2.00 -8.53
N ARG A 120 -8.66 2.22 -9.81
CA ARG A 120 -8.12 3.32 -10.61
C ARG A 120 -8.50 4.68 -10.00
N ASN A 121 -9.76 4.87 -9.64
CA ASN A 121 -10.22 6.12 -9.04
C ASN A 121 -9.57 6.35 -7.68
N LEU A 122 -9.51 5.30 -6.85
CA LEU A 122 -8.87 5.33 -5.54
C LEU A 122 -7.39 5.74 -5.63
N PHE A 123 -6.63 5.10 -6.53
CA PHE A 123 -5.20 5.38 -6.67
C PHE A 123 -4.93 6.71 -7.38
N SER A 124 -5.71 7.04 -8.41
CA SER A 124 -5.55 8.32 -9.10
C SER A 124 -5.80 9.50 -8.18
N SER A 125 -6.82 9.43 -7.32
CA SER A 125 -7.12 10.50 -6.36
C SER A 125 -5.98 10.76 -5.36
N ALA A 126 -5.23 9.72 -5.04
CA ALA A 126 -4.20 9.76 -4.00
C ALA A 126 -2.78 10.00 -4.54
N LEU A 127 -2.49 9.49 -5.75
CA LEU A 127 -1.13 9.42 -6.28
C LEU A 127 -0.90 10.35 -7.47
N LYS A 128 -1.98 10.79 -8.15
CA LYS A 128 -1.86 11.69 -9.29
C LYS A 128 -2.08 13.13 -8.86
N ASP A 129 -1.13 14.01 -9.21
CA ASP A 129 -1.24 15.46 -8.99
C ASP A 129 -1.64 15.84 -7.54
N ASN A 130 -1.25 15.01 -6.55
CA ASN A 130 -1.56 15.20 -5.14
C ASN A 130 -0.44 16.01 -4.48
N GLU A 131 -0.69 17.29 -4.25
CA GLU A 131 0.26 18.21 -3.60
C GLU A 131 0.58 17.82 -2.15
N ASN A 132 -0.29 17.03 -1.51
CA ASN A 132 -0.12 16.55 -0.13
C ASN A 132 0.74 15.27 -0.06
N LEU A 133 1.06 14.66 -1.18
CA LEU A 133 1.87 13.45 -1.23
C LEU A 133 3.36 13.79 -1.17
N GLU A 134 4.08 13.20 -0.24
CA GLU A 134 5.54 13.19 -0.23
C GLU A 134 6.09 12.01 -1.03
N PHE A 135 5.61 10.81 -0.72
CA PHE A 135 6.05 9.58 -1.38
C PHE A 135 4.95 8.51 -1.37
N GLY A 136 4.84 7.75 -2.45
CA GLY A 136 3.93 6.62 -2.58
C GLY A 136 4.69 5.32 -2.84
N ILE A 137 4.34 4.24 -2.13
CA ILE A 137 4.87 2.89 -2.33
C ILE A 137 3.70 1.94 -2.56
N LEU A 138 3.77 1.17 -3.66
CA LEU A 138 2.83 0.08 -3.93
C LEU A 138 3.62 -1.21 -4.06
N THR A 139 3.17 -2.27 -3.38
CA THR A 139 3.75 -3.61 -3.49
C THR A 139 2.71 -4.60 -4.00
N GLY A 140 3.16 -5.59 -4.74
CA GLY A 140 2.30 -6.64 -5.30
C GLY A 140 3.13 -7.71 -6.01
N ILE A 141 2.49 -8.82 -6.34
CA ILE A 141 3.12 -9.95 -7.04
C ILE A 141 3.04 -9.77 -8.56
N LEU A 142 1.92 -9.22 -9.05
CA LEU A 142 1.68 -9.05 -10.48
C LEU A 142 1.86 -7.60 -10.90
N ARG A 143 2.56 -7.41 -12.00
CA ARG A 143 2.60 -6.13 -12.68
C ARG A 143 1.30 -5.96 -13.48
N ILE A 144 0.36 -5.21 -12.94
CA ILE A 144 -0.86 -4.84 -13.67
C ILE A 144 -0.50 -3.88 -14.80
N ALA A 145 -1.08 -4.08 -15.99
CA ALA A 145 -0.80 -3.24 -17.15
C ALA A 145 -1.04 -1.75 -16.83
N LYS A 146 -0.05 -0.91 -17.21
CA LYS A 146 -0.07 0.53 -16.92
C LYS A 146 -1.33 1.21 -17.46
N GLU A 147 -1.81 0.76 -18.63
CA GLU A 147 -2.98 1.30 -19.29
C GLU A 147 -4.29 1.04 -18.54
N SER A 148 -4.34 -0.01 -17.73
CA SER A 148 -5.56 -0.36 -17.00
C SER A 148 -5.70 0.35 -15.66
N LEU A 149 -4.66 0.40 -14.86
CA LEU A 149 -4.69 0.92 -13.50
C LEU A 149 -3.92 2.22 -13.31
N PHE A 150 -2.78 2.34 -13.97
CA PHE A 150 -1.80 3.42 -13.75
C PHE A 150 -1.67 4.40 -14.93
N SER A 151 -2.63 4.40 -15.86
CA SER A 151 -2.59 5.24 -17.07
C SER A 151 -2.49 6.75 -16.77
N GLY A 152 -2.87 7.16 -15.57
CA GLY A 152 -2.81 8.55 -15.14
C GLY A 152 -1.57 8.93 -14.35
N LEU A 153 -0.68 7.99 -13.98
CA LEU A 153 0.49 8.25 -13.14
C LEU A 153 1.72 8.50 -14.00
N ASN A 154 2.25 9.74 -13.93
CA ASN A 154 3.37 10.15 -14.78
C ASN A 154 4.75 9.76 -14.23
N ASN A 155 4.88 9.60 -12.90
CA ASN A 155 6.16 9.42 -12.21
C ASN A 155 6.28 8.04 -11.56
N LEU A 156 5.61 7.03 -12.10
CA LEU A 156 5.69 5.67 -11.58
C LEU A 156 7.04 5.04 -11.94
N VAL A 157 7.81 4.69 -10.92
CA VAL A 157 9.02 3.87 -11.06
C VAL A 157 8.67 2.45 -10.63
N VAL A 158 8.88 1.49 -11.53
CA VAL A 158 8.63 0.07 -11.24
C VAL A 158 9.97 -0.59 -10.96
N ASN A 159 10.07 -1.28 -9.83
CA ASN A 159 11.21 -2.10 -9.50
C ASN A 159 10.71 -3.55 -9.30
N THR A 160 11.42 -4.49 -9.88
CA THR A 160 11.13 -5.92 -9.78
C THR A 160 12.28 -6.66 -9.12
N ILE A 161 12.07 -7.91 -8.76
CA ILE A 161 13.14 -8.76 -8.23
C ILE A 161 14.27 -9.06 -9.27
N LEU A 162 14.06 -8.67 -10.54
CA LEU A 162 15.04 -8.80 -11.62
C LEU A 162 15.87 -7.53 -11.80
N ASP A 163 15.62 -6.48 -11.01
CA ASP A 163 16.35 -5.22 -11.09
C ASP A 163 17.45 -5.17 -10.03
N ASP A 164 18.66 -4.83 -10.43
CA ASP A 164 19.84 -4.74 -9.54
C ASP A 164 19.62 -3.82 -8.33
N LYS A 165 18.80 -2.78 -8.49
CA LYS A 165 18.68 -1.67 -7.54
C LYS A 165 18.36 -2.08 -6.10
N TYR A 166 17.58 -3.16 -5.93
CA TYR A 166 17.14 -3.64 -4.62
C TYR A 166 17.42 -5.14 -4.43
N SER A 167 18.24 -5.76 -5.26
CA SER A 167 18.51 -7.18 -5.26
C SER A 167 19.01 -7.73 -3.91
N GLU A 168 19.78 -6.92 -3.17
CA GLU A 168 20.30 -7.29 -1.85
C GLU A 168 19.25 -7.30 -0.72
N TYR A 169 18.04 -6.78 -0.98
CA TYR A 169 16.98 -6.67 0.03
C TYR A 169 15.90 -7.75 -0.08
N PHE A 170 16.03 -8.64 -1.07
CA PHE A 170 15.12 -9.77 -1.26
C PHE A 170 15.81 -11.08 -0.91
N GLY A 171 15.22 -11.84 0.02
CA GLY A 171 15.82 -13.08 0.51
C GLY A 171 17.00 -12.83 1.44
N PHE A 172 17.93 -13.79 1.47
CA PHE A 172 19.15 -13.70 2.27
C PHE A 172 20.37 -13.78 1.36
N THR A 173 21.31 -12.87 1.56
CA THR A 173 22.60 -12.92 0.90
C THR A 173 23.50 -14.00 1.53
N VAL A 174 24.55 -14.40 0.81
CA VAL A 174 25.59 -15.30 1.34
C VAL A 174 26.17 -14.78 2.66
N ASN A 175 26.34 -13.45 2.77
CA ASN A 175 26.87 -12.81 3.96
C ASN A 175 25.86 -12.88 5.14
N ASP A 176 24.58 -12.69 4.87
CA ASP A 176 23.54 -12.80 5.89
C ASP A 176 23.48 -14.20 6.49
N ILE A 177 23.50 -15.23 5.63
CA ILE A 177 23.54 -16.63 6.07
C ILE A 177 24.81 -16.93 6.85
N SER A 178 25.97 -16.46 6.40
CA SER A 178 27.24 -16.67 7.10
C SER A 178 27.20 -16.07 8.52
N ASN A 179 26.70 -14.85 8.65
CA ASN A 179 26.52 -14.18 9.95
C ASN A 179 25.51 -14.90 10.84
N MET A 180 24.39 -15.35 10.27
CA MET A 180 23.35 -16.07 10.98
C MET A 180 23.85 -17.40 11.55
N VAL A 181 24.51 -18.24 10.76
CA VAL A 181 25.03 -19.54 11.23
C VAL A 181 26.15 -19.36 12.25
N ALA A 182 26.98 -18.33 12.10
CA ALA A 182 28.00 -17.98 13.10
C ALA A 182 27.37 -17.58 14.44
N TYR A 183 26.34 -16.72 14.39
CA TYR A 183 25.60 -16.29 15.59
C TYR A 183 25.00 -17.48 16.37
N TYR A 184 24.46 -18.48 15.68
CA TYR A 184 23.91 -19.69 16.30
C TYR A 184 24.95 -20.78 16.58
N GLY A 185 26.26 -20.54 16.38
CA GLY A 185 27.32 -21.52 16.56
C GLY A 185 27.22 -22.72 15.63
N LYS A 186 26.71 -22.51 14.40
CA LYS A 186 26.45 -23.53 13.38
C LYS A 186 27.20 -23.27 12.08
N ALA A 187 28.36 -22.62 12.14
CA ALA A 187 29.15 -22.27 10.96
C ALA A 187 29.49 -23.46 10.07
N GLU A 188 29.62 -24.66 10.66
CA GLU A 188 29.85 -25.92 9.94
C GLU A 188 28.69 -26.34 9.03
N LYS A 189 27.48 -25.81 9.25
CA LYS A 189 26.29 -26.07 8.44
C LYS A 189 26.16 -25.18 7.21
N PHE A 190 27.03 -24.20 7.04
CA PHE A 190 26.93 -23.23 5.94
C PHE A 190 26.86 -23.89 4.56
N SER A 191 27.75 -24.86 4.29
CA SER A 191 27.79 -25.57 2.98
C SER A 191 26.52 -26.38 2.73
N GLU A 192 25.98 -27.04 3.79
CA GLU A 192 24.75 -27.81 3.69
C GLU A 192 23.54 -26.89 3.43
N ILE A 193 23.47 -25.73 4.09
CA ILE A 193 22.40 -24.73 3.87
C ILE A 193 22.49 -24.18 2.44
N LYS A 194 23.69 -23.90 1.95
CA LYS A 194 23.89 -23.43 0.58
C LYS A 194 23.41 -24.47 -0.43
N GLU A 195 23.72 -25.75 -0.25
CA GLU A 195 23.28 -26.84 -1.13
C GLU A 195 21.74 -26.95 -1.19
N TRP A 196 21.04 -26.70 -0.08
CA TRP A 196 19.57 -26.80 0.00
C TRP A 196 18.83 -25.57 -0.50
N TYR A 197 19.38 -24.38 -0.33
CA TYR A 197 18.63 -23.10 -0.48
C TYR A 197 19.22 -22.13 -1.50
N ASP A 198 20.42 -22.39 -2.03
CA ASP A 198 21.02 -21.56 -3.08
C ASP A 198 20.41 -21.88 -4.45
N GLY A 199 20.43 -20.91 -5.35
CA GLY A 199 19.99 -21.09 -6.74
C GLY A 199 18.96 -20.04 -7.20
N TYR A 200 18.62 -19.08 -6.36
CA TYR A 200 17.81 -17.92 -6.75
C TYR A 200 18.74 -16.78 -7.17
N LEU A 201 18.46 -16.21 -8.34
CA LEU A 201 19.15 -15.02 -8.83
C LEU A 201 18.19 -13.83 -8.72
N PHE A 202 18.60 -12.80 -7.97
CA PHE A 202 17.93 -11.51 -7.85
C PHE A 202 18.83 -10.43 -8.46
N GLY A 203 18.29 -9.68 -9.43
CA GLY A 203 19.07 -8.69 -10.18
C GLY A 203 19.64 -9.19 -11.48
#